data_9d1e7cf94a953d0bd23fc0547bdee917
#
_entry.id   9d1e7cf94a953d0bd23fc0547bdee917
#
_cell.length_a   1.000
_cell.length_b   1.000
_cell.length_c   1.000
_cell.angle_alpha   90.00
_cell.angle_beta   90.00
_cell.angle_gamma   90.00
#
_symmetry.space_group_name_H-M   'P 1'
#
loop_
_entity.id
_entity.type
_entity.pdbx_description
1 polymer ?
#
loop_
_entity_poly.entity_id
_entity_poly.type
_entity_poly.pdbx_seq_one_letter_code
_entity_poly.pdbx_strand_id
1 'polypeptide(L)'
;ITSFLVAATGTLNWCGTVGIGICATGREYFDVPAVVAMTCRMPGANLAMFASVDDAITSYSELGSGPGGAFCIVQGDPRREELLGDIPRLARDTDGFLVGGLTSSRGAFEMVAGHPTDSSLSGLLVTSAQVATGLTQGCSPLGGYHEVTRVEENTVLELDGRPAMDVFVEVLAEAGINDLRELSGALHVALPVSGSDTGDYMVRNLLGLDPEARAIAIGDRVEEGDALMFCRRDQEAAEADLRRMIHGLKERALRPCGGLYFSCLARGPGMFGEEGREMAIIQDVLGDLPIIGFFGNGEISFDRLYAYTGVLTLFLEPDPG
;
A
#
# COMPACT_ATOMS: atom_id res chain seq x y z
N ILE A 1 -7.82 0.47 24.89
CA ILE A 1 -8.73 0.17 23.76
C ILE A 1 -8.94 -1.35 23.68
N THR A 2 -7.89 -2.17 23.54
CA THR A 2 -7.97 -3.63 23.39
C THR A 2 -8.81 -4.30 24.48
N SER A 3 -8.58 -3.97 25.76
CA SER A 3 -9.37 -4.51 26.87
C SER A 3 -10.86 -4.17 26.78
N PHE A 4 -11.19 -2.98 26.28
CA PHE A 4 -12.57 -2.57 26.02
C PHE A 4 -13.18 -3.39 24.88
N LEU A 5 -12.46 -3.57 23.75
CA LEU A 5 -12.92 -4.36 22.63
C LEU A 5 -13.16 -5.82 23.02
N VAL A 6 -12.24 -6.42 23.79
CA VAL A 6 -12.42 -7.78 24.32
C VAL A 6 -13.70 -7.87 25.18
N ALA A 7 -13.88 -6.92 26.09
CA ALA A 7 -15.07 -6.91 26.97
C ALA A 7 -16.39 -6.71 26.19
N ALA A 8 -16.36 -5.89 25.14
CA ALA A 8 -17.55 -5.56 24.35
C ALA A 8 -17.95 -6.65 23.36
N THR A 9 -16.99 -7.42 22.83
CA THR A 9 -17.22 -8.37 21.72
C THR A 9 -17.02 -9.84 22.10
N GLY A 10 -16.30 -10.10 23.18
CA GLY A 10 -15.83 -11.45 23.53
C GLY A 10 -14.69 -11.98 22.64
N THR A 11 -14.23 -11.21 21.66
CA THR A 11 -13.11 -11.57 20.78
C THR A 11 -11.79 -11.30 21.50
N LEU A 12 -10.93 -12.31 21.58
CA LEU A 12 -9.65 -12.19 22.28
C LEU A 12 -8.53 -11.70 21.36
N ASN A 13 -8.60 -12.06 20.09
CA ASN A 13 -7.54 -11.79 19.10
C ASN A 13 -7.84 -10.52 18.32
N TRP A 14 -7.03 -9.49 18.57
CA TRP A 14 -7.11 -8.20 17.88
C TRP A 14 -5.77 -7.88 17.23
N CYS A 15 -5.80 -7.48 15.97
CA CYS A 15 -4.64 -6.84 15.32
C CYS A 15 -5.04 -5.48 14.78
N GLY A 16 -4.09 -4.56 14.77
CA GLY A 16 -4.32 -3.22 14.29
C GLY A 16 -3.20 -2.26 14.69
N THR A 17 -3.31 -1.05 14.20
CA THR A 17 -2.30 0.00 14.40
C THR A 17 -2.93 1.38 14.49
N VAL A 18 -2.10 2.38 14.69
CA VAL A 18 -2.47 3.80 14.68
C VAL A 18 -2.31 4.36 13.28
N GLY A 19 -3.29 5.15 12.83
CA GLY A 19 -3.25 5.93 11.61
C GLY A 19 -3.59 7.39 11.88
N ILE A 20 -2.92 8.35 11.20
CA ILE A 20 -3.32 9.77 11.21
C ILE A 20 -4.73 9.92 10.62
N GLY A 21 -5.06 9.08 9.66
CA GLY A 21 -6.41 8.90 9.15
C GLY A 21 -6.84 7.46 9.23
N ILE A 22 -8.12 7.21 9.50
CA ILE A 22 -8.74 5.90 9.48
C ILE A 22 -9.98 5.88 8.59
N CYS A 23 -10.29 4.70 8.03
CA CYS A 23 -11.41 4.48 7.14
C CYS A 23 -12.49 3.62 7.82
N ALA A 24 -13.74 3.96 7.58
CA ALA A 24 -14.90 3.14 7.85
C ALA A 24 -15.82 3.18 6.62
N THR A 25 -16.79 2.28 6.53
CA THR A 25 -17.75 2.24 5.41
C THR A 25 -18.30 3.64 5.07
N GLY A 26 -17.99 4.14 3.88
CA GLY A 26 -18.44 5.43 3.37
C GLY A 26 -17.90 6.67 4.11
N ARG A 27 -16.91 6.51 5.00
CA ARG A 27 -16.37 7.61 5.82
C ARG A 27 -14.87 7.49 6.02
N GLU A 28 -14.25 8.65 6.17
CA GLU A 28 -12.87 8.82 6.59
C GLU A 28 -12.84 9.74 7.82
N TYR A 29 -11.85 9.56 8.66
CA TYR A 29 -11.59 10.39 9.84
C TYR A 29 -10.12 10.77 9.81
N PHE A 30 -9.83 12.00 9.44
CA PHE A 30 -8.47 12.51 9.29
C PHE A 30 -8.11 13.43 10.45
N ASP A 31 -6.97 13.16 11.10
CA ASP A 31 -6.37 14.01 12.15
C ASP A 31 -7.34 14.35 13.30
N VAL A 32 -8.27 13.46 13.56
CA VAL A 32 -9.24 13.54 14.67
C VAL A 32 -9.21 12.27 15.51
N PRO A 33 -9.47 12.36 16.82
CA PRO A 33 -9.57 11.18 17.67
C PRO A 33 -10.73 10.27 17.23
N ALA A 34 -10.41 9.11 16.68
CA ALA A 34 -11.39 8.12 16.26
C ALA A 34 -10.85 6.70 16.45
N VAL A 35 -11.75 5.73 16.55
CA VAL A 35 -11.44 4.29 16.58
C VAL A 35 -12.40 3.58 15.64
N VAL A 36 -11.87 2.75 14.76
CA VAL A 36 -12.64 1.80 13.97
C VAL A 36 -12.23 0.39 14.34
N ALA A 37 -13.19 -0.51 14.46
CA ALA A 37 -12.94 -1.92 14.73
C ALA A 37 -13.95 -2.78 13.97
N MET A 38 -13.51 -3.89 13.43
CA MET A 38 -14.32 -4.87 12.72
C MET A 38 -14.06 -6.27 13.28
N THR A 39 -15.10 -7.04 13.53
CA THR A 39 -14.97 -8.47 13.81
C THR A 39 -15.42 -9.26 12.60
N CYS A 40 -14.69 -10.30 12.27
CA CYS A 40 -15.06 -11.21 11.19
C CYS A 40 -15.05 -12.67 11.68
N ARG A 41 -15.84 -13.50 11.02
CA ARG A 41 -15.80 -14.95 11.17
C ARG A 41 -15.29 -15.54 9.87
N MET A 42 -14.28 -16.39 9.97
CA MET A 42 -13.67 -17.10 8.82
C MET A 42 -13.81 -18.61 9.04
N PRO A 43 -15.00 -19.19 8.74
CA PRO A 43 -15.21 -20.63 8.94
C PRO A 43 -14.24 -21.43 8.08
N GLY A 44 -13.57 -22.43 8.70
CA GLY A 44 -12.64 -23.30 8.02
C GLY A 44 -11.22 -22.73 7.81
N ALA A 45 -10.98 -21.45 8.13
CA ALA A 45 -9.65 -20.88 8.13
C ALA A 45 -8.93 -21.14 9.46
N ASN A 46 -7.62 -21.37 9.37
CA ASN A 46 -6.75 -21.33 10.54
C ASN A 46 -6.13 -19.95 10.65
N LEU A 47 -6.03 -19.43 11.87
CA LEU A 47 -5.62 -18.06 12.17
C LEU A 47 -4.49 -18.08 13.18
N ALA A 48 -3.44 -17.30 12.95
CA ALA A 48 -2.38 -17.04 13.93
C ALA A 48 -2.05 -15.55 13.96
N MET A 49 -2.07 -14.97 15.18
CA MET A 49 -1.50 -13.64 15.40
C MET A 49 0.01 -13.78 15.48
N PHE A 50 0.73 -12.83 14.91
CA PHE A 50 2.20 -12.80 15.03
C PHE A 50 2.69 -11.41 15.43
N ALA A 51 3.62 -11.40 16.36
CA ALA A 51 4.25 -10.19 16.87
C ALA A 51 5.55 -9.83 16.13
N SER A 52 6.09 -10.77 15.35
CA SER A 52 7.30 -10.60 14.53
C SER A 52 7.26 -11.51 13.32
N VAL A 53 8.15 -11.29 12.35
CA VAL A 53 8.29 -12.14 11.16
C VAL A 53 8.65 -13.59 11.54
N ASP A 54 9.52 -13.78 12.52
CA ASP A 54 9.91 -15.14 12.98
C ASP A 54 8.72 -15.87 13.61
N ASP A 55 7.87 -15.17 14.38
CA ASP A 55 6.62 -15.74 14.91
C ASP A 55 5.68 -16.15 13.79
N ALA A 56 5.55 -15.35 12.74
CA ALA A 56 4.69 -15.66 11.59
C ALA A 56 5.17 -16.92 10.86
N ILE A 57 6.48 -17.04 10.59
CA ILE A 57 7.08 -18.20 9.93
C ILE A 57 6.89 -19.47 10.79
N THR A 58 7.08 -19.36 12.11
CA THR A 58 6.85 -20.46 13.04
C THR A 58 5.39 -20.90 13.03
N SER A 59 4.46 -19.94 13.16
CA SER A 59 3.02 -20.18 13.14
C SER A 59 2.56 -20.83 11.83
N TYR A 60 3.09 -20.37 10.70
CA TYR A 60 2.79 -20.96 9.40
C TYR A 60 3.22 -22.41 9.31
N SER A 61 4.39 -22.73 9.84
CA SER A 61 4.89 -24.11 9.90
C SER A 61 4.03 -25.01 10.77
N GLU A 62 3.48 -24.48 11.87
CA GLU A 62 2.61 -25.21 12.80
C GLU A 62 1.19 -25.40 12.26
N LEU A 63 0.63 -24.39 11.59
CA LEU A 63 -0.71 -24.47 11.00
C LEU A 63 -0.76 -25.38 9.77
N GLY A 64 0.38 -25.64 9.14
CA GLY A 64 0.49 -26.37 7.89
C GLY A 64 0.14 -25.52 6.68
N SER A 65 0.86 -25.74 5.58
CA SER A 65 0.62 -25.08 4.31
C SER A 65 -0.75 -25.50 3.74
N GLY A 66 -1.72 -24.62 3.79
CA GLY A 66 -2.98 -24.77 3.07
C GLY A 66 -2.77 -24.60 1.55
N PRO A 67 -3.69 -25.07 0.72
CA PRO A 67 -3.64 -24.77 -0.72
C PRO A 67 -3.70 -23.25 -0.93
N GLY A 68 -2.68 -22.69 -1.59
CA GLY A 68 -2.59 -21.27 -1.91
C GLY A 68 -1.77 -20.42 -0.95
N GLY A 69 -0.99 -21.04 -0.04
CA GLY A 69 -0.12 -20.29 0.88
C GLY A 69 -0.87 -19.57 2.00
N ALA A 70 -0.23 -18.60 2.64
CA ALA A 70 -0.82 -17.78 3.68
C ALA A 70 -1.37 -16.46 3.10
N PHE A 71 -2.47 -15.98 3.66
CA PHE A 71 -2.88 -14.59 3.50
C PHE A 71 -2.50 -13.85 4.79
N CYS A 72 -1.71 -12.78 4.67
CA CYS A 72 -1.23 -12.05 5.83
C CYS A 72 -1.77 -10.62 5.83
N ILE A 73 -2.47 -10.24 6.91
CA ILE A 73 -2.83 -8.84 7.19
C ILE A 73 -1.72 -8.28 8.07
N VAL A 74 -0.98 -7.31 7.56
CA VAL A 74 0.24 -6.81 8.21
C VAL A 74 0.16 -5.32 8.53
N GLN A 75 0.80 -4.94 9.61
CA GLN A 75 1.12 -3.57 9.97
C GLN A 75 2.61 -3.45 10.22
N GLY A 76 3.22 -2.35 9.75
CA GLY A 76 4.66 -2.13 9.85
C GLY A 76 5.03 -0.84 10.55
N ASP A 77 6.15 -0.84 11.27
CA ASP A 77 6.75 0.36 11.83
C ASP A 77 7.76 0.97 10.83
N PRO A 78 7.47 2.12 10.21
CA PRO A 78 8.34 2.72 9.18
C PRO A 78 9.71 3.18 9.71
N ARG A 79 9.94 3.16 11.03
CA ARG A 79 11.19 3.56 11.66
C ARG A 79 12.20 2.40 11.76
N ARG A 80 11.78 1.18 11.46
CA ARG A 80 12.61 -0.02 11.56
C ARG A 80 13.39 -0.24 10.26
N GLU A 81 14.71 -0.35 10.38
CA GLU A 81 15.60 -0.57 9.24
C GLU A 81 15.37 -1.91 8.56
N GLU A 82 14.97 -2.92 9.33
CA GLU A 82 14.71 -4.28 8.85
C GLU A 82 13.45 -4.39 7.97
N LEU A 83 12.54 -3.42 8.07
CA LEU A 83 11.21 -3.46 7.46
C LEU A 83 11.22 -3.83 5.97
N LEU A 84 12.09 -3.18 5.18
CA LEU A 84 12.16 -3.41 3.73
C LEU A 84 12.65 -4.82 3.37
N GLY A 85 13.48 -5.43 4.24
CA GLY A 85 13.92 -6.82 4.09
C GLY A 85 12.88 -7.83 4.59
N ASP A 86 12.14 -7.45 5.62
CA ASP A 86 11.18 -8.31 6.31
C ASP A 86 9.90 -8.54 5.49
N ILE A 87 9.45 -7.57 4.70
CA ILE A 87 8.28 -7.71 3.81
C ILE A 87 8.47 -8.87 2.81
N PRO A 88 9.48 -8.87 1.94
CA PRO A 88 9.68 -9.97 0.99
C PRO A 88 10.09 -11.28 1.68
N ARG A 89 10.76 -11.22 2.85
CA ARG A 89 11.08 -12.39 3.63
C ARG A 89 9.82 -13.09 4.13
N LEU A 90 8.89 -12.34 4.74
CA LEU A 90 7.63 -12.90 5.23
C LEU A 90 6.82 -13.53 4.09
N ALA A 91 6.68 -12.83 2.97
CA ALA A 91 5.97 -13.35 1.80
C ALA A 91 6.57 -14.66 1.29
N ARG A 92 7.89 -14.72 1.12
CA ARG A 92 8.59 -15.90 0.61
C ARG A 92 8.51 -17.08 1.59
N ASP A 93 8.78 -16.85 2.89
CA ASP A 93 8.95 -17.91 3.87
C ASP A 93 7.61 -18.48 4.37
N THR A 94 6.49 -17.80 4.06
CA THR A 94 5.12 -18.28 4.31
C THR A 94 4.35 -18.61 3.03
N ASP A 95 4.99 -18.58 1.85
CA ASP A 95 4.30 -18.61 0.54
C ASP A 95 3.07 -17.68 0.53
N GLY A 96 3.27 -16.49 1.11
CA GLY A 96 2.20 -15.62 1.57
C GLY A 96 1.89 -14.47 0.62
N PHE A 97 0.61 -14.08 0.57
CA PHE A 97 0.17 -12.82 0.01
C PHE A 97 -0.08 -11.81 1.15
N LEU A 98 0.75 -10.78 1.23
CA LEU A 98 0.64 -9.75 2.26
C LEU A 98 -0.25 -8.60 1.81
N VAL A 99 -1.10 -8.11 2.72
CA VAL A 99 -1.83 -6.85 2.56
C VAL A 99 -1.74 -6.04 3.84
N GLY A 100 -1.62 -4.74 3.73
CA GLY A 100 -1.52 -3.90 4.92
C GLY A 100 -0.92 -2.54 4.65
N GLY A 101 -0.34 -1.94 5.68
CA GLY A 101 0.29 -0.64 5.55
C GLY A 101 1.20 -0.31 6.72
N LEU A 102 2.00 0.71 6.52
CA LEU A 102 2.89 1.24 7.54
C LEU A 102 2.14 2.19 8.45
N THR A 103 2.34 2.01 9.75
CA THR A 103 1.80 2.88 10.79
C THR A 103 2.09 4.35 10.49
N SER A 104 1.09 5.21 10.64
CA SER A 104 1.25 6.65 10.57
C SER A 104 0.79 7.27 11.88
N SER A 105 1.58 8.18 12.46
CA SER A 105 1.24 8.77 13.75
C SER A 105 1.96 10.12 13.93
N ARG A 106 1.30 11.04 14.63
CA ARG A 106 1.92 12.27 15.16
C ARG A 106 2.60 12.04 16.51
N GLY A 107 2.45 10.86 17.09
CA GLY A 107 2.99 10.47 18.40
C GLY A 107 3.62 9.10 18.37
N ALA A 108 3.13 8.19 19.21
CA ALA A 108 3.61 6.82 19.27
C ALA A 108 3.16 5.99 18.06
N PHE A 109 4.05 5.15 17.56
CA PHE A 109 3.76 4.18 16.50
C PHE A 109 3.41 2.86 17.18
N GLU A 110 2.14 2.73 17.55
CA GLU A 110 1.69 1.56 18.28
C GLU A 110 1.06 0.53 17.34
N MET A 111 1.50 -0.71 17.49
CA MET A 111 0.96 -1.88 16.80
C MET A 111 0.50 -2.91 17.81
N VAL A 112 -0.56 -3.64 17.48
CA VAL A 112 -1.14 -4.70 18.31
C VAL A 112 -1.34 -5.94 17.47
N ALA A 113 -0.88 -7.08 17.97
CA ALA A 113 -1.15 -8.41 17.45
C ALA A 113 -1.41 -9.37 18.62
N GLY A 114 -2.65 -9.36 19.14
CA GLY A 114 -3.02 -9.95 20.42
C GLY A 114 -2.54 -9.14 21.63
N HIS A 115 -1.35 -8.61 21.58
CA HIS A 115 -0.72 -7.71 22.55
C HIS A 115 0.08 -6.60 21.83
N PRO A 116 0.48 -5.51 22.51
CA PRO A 116 1.38 -4.51 21.93
C PRO A 116 2.67 -5.14 21.43
N THR A 117 3.12 -4.72 20.24
CA THR A 117 4.33 -5.23 19.58
C THR A 117 5.31 -4.10 19.31
N ASP A 118 6.59 -4.45 19.25
CA ASP A 118 7.71 -3.53 18.98
C ASP A 118 8.67 -4.15 17.94
N SER A 119 8.11 -4.59 16.82
CA SER A 119 8.83 -5.22 15.72
C SER A 119 8.67 -4.41 14.41
N SER A 120 9.40 -4.78 13.39
CA SER A 120 9.27 -4.21 12.03
C SER A 120 7.89 -4.47 11.44
N LEU A 121 7.39 -5.72 11.56
CA LEU A 121 6.09 -6.20 11.11
C LEU A 121 5.40 -7.02 12.21
N SER A 122 4.08 -6.84 12.28
CA SER A 122 3.20 -7.69 13.08
C SER A 122 1.85 -7.83 12.38
N GLY A 123 1.00 -8.77 12.79
CA GLY A 123 -0.28 -8.91 12.13
C GLY A 123 -1.02 -10.21 12.38
N LEU A 124 -1.78 -10.62 11.39
CA LEU A 124 -2.60 -11.83 11.37
C LEU A 124 -2.26 -12.65 10.12
N LEU A 125 -1.91 -13.91 10.32
CA LEU A 125 -1.75 -14.92 9.30
C LEU A 125 -3.03 -15.75 9.21
N VAL A 126 -3.51 -15.97 7.98
CA VAL A 126 -4.73 -16.75 7.70
C VAL A 126 -4.40 -17.76 6.62
N THR A 127 -4.67 -19.04 6.87
CA THR A 127 -4.62 -20.07 5.83
C THR A 127 -6.02 -20.38 5.31
N SER A 128 -6.12 -20.69 4.01
CA SER A 128 -7.41 -20.97 3.36
C SER A 128 -8.39 -19.78 3.33
N ALA A 129 -7.89 -18.55 3.36
CA ALA A 129 -8.71 -17.36 3.18
C ALA A 129 -9.18 -17.22 1.72
N GLN A 130 -10.46 -16.94 1.53
CA GLN A 130 -10.99 -16.53 0.23
C GLN A 130 -11.04 -15.00 0.18
N VAL A 131 -10.13 -14.42 -0.60
CA VAL A 131 -9.98 -12.97 -0.72
C VAL A 131 -9.79 -12.55 -2.17
N ALA A 132 -10.18 -11.32 -2.47
CA ALA A 132 -9.82 -10.65 -3.70
C ALA A 132 -9.15 -9.31 -3.37
N THR A 133 -7.94 -9.09 -3.88
CA THR A 133 -7.17 -7.88 -3.61
C THR A 133 -6.95 -7.10 -4.90
N GLY A 134 -7.01 -5.78 -4.79
CA GLY A 134 -6.69 -4.84 -5.86
C GLY A 134 -5.88 -3.66 -5.34
N LEU A 135 -5.00 -3.17 -6.22
CA LEU A 135 -4.15 -2.01 -5.97
C LEU A 135 -4.59 -0.87 -6.89
N THR A 136 -4.70 0.34 -6.35
CA THR A 136 -4.99 1.57 -7.10
C THR A 136 -3.85 2.56 -6.94
N GLN A 137 -3.56 3.28 -8.01
CA GLN A 137 -2.45 4.22 -8.07
C GLN A 137 -2.96 5.66 -8.08
N GLY A 138 -2.15 6.59 -7.59
CA GLY A 138 -2.51 8.00 -7.45
C GLY A 138 -1.71 8.95 -8.34
N CYS A 139 -0.89 8.42 -9.24
CA CYS A 139 -0.02 9.20 -10.11
C CYS A 139 -0.26 8.86 -11.57
N SER A 140 -0.26 9.88 -12.43
CA SER A 140 -0.33 9.74 -13.89
C SER A 140 1.07 9.72 -14.48
N PRO A 141 1.37 8.81 -15.41
CA PRO A 141 2.62 8.84 -16.19
C PRO A 141 2.80 10.15 -16.96
N LEU A 142 4.04 10.60 -17.03
CA LEU A 142 4.51 11.68 -17.91
C LEU A 142 5.50 11.08 -18.90
N GLY A 143 5.13 11.01 -20.16
CA GLY A 143 5.94 10.36 -21.20
C GLY A 143 5.99 8.83 -21.07
N GLY A 144 7.07 8.24 -21.55
CA GLY A 144 7.34 6.81 -21.55
C GLY A 144 8.38 6.40 -20.51
N TYR A 145 8.78 5.13 -20.59
CA TYR A 145 9.92 4.61 -19.82
C TYR A 145 11.24 5.03 -20.43
N HIS A 146 12.21 5.28 -19.56
CA HIS A 146 13.60 5.58 -19.88
C HIS A 146 14.51 4.54 -19.22
N GLU A 147 15.55 4.10 -19.88
CA GLU A 147 16.55 3.19 -19.31
C GLU A 147 17.54 3.99 -18.45
N VAL A 148 17.78 3.54 -17.23
CA VAL A 148 18.86 4.06 -16.38
C VAL A 148 20.19 3.55 -16.93
N THR A 149 20.96 4.44 -17.57
CA THR A 149 22.23 4.07 -18.22
C THR A 149 23.45 4.41 -17.36
N ARG A 150 23.28 5.27 -16.35
CA ARG A 150 24.31 5.54 -15.35
C ARG A 150 23.69 6.04 -14.04
N VAL A 151 24.14 5.48 -12.92
CA VAL A 151 23.63 5.81 -11.58
C VAL A 151 24.74 5.73 -10.53
N GLU A 152 24.67 6.58 -9.52
CA GLU A 152 25.49 6.53 -8.30
C GLU A 152 24.56 6.53 -7.08
N GLU A 153 24.48 5.39 -6.39
CA GLU A 153 23.56 5.15 -5.26
C GLU A 153 22.09 5.39 -5.64
N ASN A 154 21.53 6.54 -5.23
CA ASN A 154 20.16 6.96 -5.55
C ASN A 154 20.11 8.18 -6.50
N THR A 155 21.25 8.54 -7.09
CA THR A 155 21.38 9.67 -8.02
C THR A 155 21.54 9.14 -9.44
N VAL A 156 20.51 9.33 -10.24
CA VAL A 156 20.50 8.96 -11.67
C VAL A 156 21.20 10.04 -12.45
N LEU A 157 22.33 9.67 -13.06
CA LEU A 157 23.19 10.56 -13.84
C LEU A 157 22.78 10.59 -15.31
N GLU A 158 22.43 9.42 -15.88
CA GLU A 158 22.04 9.32 -17.28
C GLU A 158 20.79 8.43 -17.46
N LEU A 159 19.92 8.87 -18.36
CA LEU A 159 18.77 8.15 -18.88
C LEU A 159 18.91 8.09 -20.41
N ASP A 160 18.75 6.89 -20.99
CA ASP A 160 18.89 6.64 -22.44
C ASP A 160 20.24 7.17 -23.02
N GLY A 161 21.33 7.11 -22.24
CA GLY A 161 22.65 7.62 -22.61
C GLY A 161 22.77 9.15 -22.63
N ARG A 162 21.84 9.87 -22.03
CA ARG A 162 21.78 11.34 -21.95
C ARG A 162 21.72 11.78 -20.49
N PRO A 163 22.20 13.00 -20.14
CA PRO A 163 22.05 13.51 -18.79
C PRO A 163 20.59 13.42 -18.31
N ALA A 164 20.37 12.83 -17.14
CA ALA A 164 19.01 12.53 -16.62
C ALA A 164 18.14 13.80 -16.49
N MET A 165 18.73 14.92 -16.11
CA MET A 165 18.02 16.20 -15.98
C MET A 165 17.54 16.74 -17.33
N ASP A 166 18.26 16.49 -18.44
CA ASP A 166 17.84 16.94 -19.77
C ASP A 166 16.63 16.14 -20.24
N VAL A 167 16.65 14.82 -20.04
CA VAL A 167 15.50 13.96 -20.34
C VAL A 167 14.29 14.38 -19.51
N PHE A 168 14.49 14.65 -18.22
CA PHE A 168 13.43 15.15 -17.34
C PHE A 168 12.80 16.45 -17.85
N VAL A 169 13.61 17.44 -18.19
CA VAL A 169 13.13 18.75 -18.70
C VAL A 169 12.37 18.58 -20.01
N GLU A 170 12.84 17.70 -20.90
CA GLU A 170 12.17 17.39 -22.17
C GLU A 170 10.78 16.76 -21.94
N VAL A 171 10.71 15.76 -21.07
CA VAL A 171 9.42 15.12 -20.71
C VAL A 171 8.43 16.14 -20.12
N LEU A 172 8.89 17.05 -19.28
CA LEU A 172 8.03 18.10 -18.73
C LEU A 172 7.55 19.06 -19.82
N ALA A 173 8.42 19.45 -20.73
CA ALA A 173 8.07 20.33 -21.84
C ALA A 173 7.04 19.69 -22.78
N GLU A 174 7.18 18.40 -23.09
CA GLU A 174 6.21 17.63 -23.88
C GLU A 174 4.86 17.50 -23.18
N ALA A 175 4.86 17.40 -21.84
CA ALA A 175 3.64 17.40 -21.02
C ALA A 175 3.03 18.81 -20.84
N GLY A 176 3.62 19.86 -21.44
CA GLY A 176 3.15 21.25 -21.33
C GLY A 176 3.44 21.90 -19.98
N ILE A 177 4.36 21.34 -19.20
CA ILE A 177 4.72 21.81 -17.87
C ILE A 177 5.94 22.75 -18.01
N ASN A 178 5.72 24.04 -17.83
CA ASN A 178 6.75 25.05 -18.03
C ASN A 178 7.29 25.68 -16.73
N ASP A 179 6.61 25.48 -15.59
CA ASP A 179 7.05 25.98 -14.29
C ASP A 179 7.05 24.86 -13.24
N LEU A 180 8.24 24.43 -12.85
CA LEU A 180 8.46 23.41 -11.83
C LEU A 180 7.91 23.82 -10.44
N ARG A 181 7.77 25.11 -10.16
CA ARG A 181 7.27 25.61 -8.88
C ARG A 181 5.78 25.31 -8.68
N GLU A 182 5.02 25.25 -9.76
CA GLU A 182 3.59 24.89 -9.73
C GLU A 182 3.36 23.41 -9.40
N LEU A 183 4.38 22.59 -9.57
CA LEU A 183 4.35 21.15 -9.36
C LEU A 183 5.21 20.68 -8.17
N SER A 184 5.66 21.62 -7.32
CA SER A 184 6.45 21.27 -6.14
C SER A 184 5.71 20.23 -5.27
N GLY A 185 6.34 19.06 -5.07
CA GLY A 185 5.75 17.93 -4.33
C GLY A 185 4.70 17.11 -5.10
N ALA A 186 4.44 17.43 -6.38
CA ALA A 186 3.54 16.65 -7.24
C ALA A 186 4.28 15.76 -8.25
N LEU A 187 5.58 16.00 -8.47
CA LEU A 187 6.41 15.22 -9.39
C LEU A 187 7.11 14.08 -8.67
N HIS A 188 7.07 12.93 -9.28
CA HIS A 188 7.64 11.69 -8.78
C HIS A 188 8.28 10.88 -9.93
N VAL A 189 8.97 9.82 -9.57
CA VAL A 189 9.39 8.79 -10.51
C VAL A 189 8.61 7.51 -10.26
N ALA A 190 8.43 6.73 -11.30
CA ALA A 190 7.76 5.45 -11.25
C ALA A 190 8.71 4.37 -11.79
N LEU A 191 8.86 3.30 -11.01
CA LEU A 191 9.67 2.13 -11.33
C LEU A 191 8.73 0.98 -11.66
N PRO A 192 8.79 0.39 -12.86
CA PRO A 192 7.88 -0.69 -13.25
C PRO A 192 8.08 -1.91 -12.35
N VAL A 193 6.99 -2.59 -12.01
CA VAL A 193 7.04 -3.84 -11.27
C VAL A 193 7.23 -4.99 -12.24
N SER A 194 8.41 -5.61 -12.20
CA SER A 194 8.71 -6.77 -13.04
C SER A 194 7.73 -7.91 -12.75
N GLY A 195 7.11 -8.46 -13.80
CA GLY A 195 6.16 -9.55 -13.70
C GLY A 195 4.73 -9.13 -13.32
N SER A 196 4.43 -7.82 -13.22
CA SER A 196 3.05 -7.36 -13.08
C SER A 196 2.30 -7.55 -14.42
N ASP A 197 1.15 -8.20 -14.36
CA ASP A 197 0.21 -8.36 -15.47
C ASP A 197 -0.77 -7.18 -15.59
N THR A 198 -0.80 -6.32 -14.59
CA THR A 198 -1.64 -5.12 -14.50
C THR A 198 -0.92 -3.83 -14.87
N GLY A 199 0.41 -3.91 -15.13
CA GLY A 199 1.23 -2.74 -15.44
C GLY A 199 1.51 -1.85 -14.23
N ASP A 200 1.54 -2.45 -13.03
CA ASP A 200 1.80 -1.71 -11.79
C ASP A 200 3.23 -1.16 -11.75
N TYR A 201 3.38 -0.04 -11.09
CA TYR A 201 4.67 0.61 -10.85
C TYR A 201 4.77 1.10 -9.41
N MET A 202 5.99 1.18 -8.91
CA MET A 202 6.29 1.74 -7.60
C MET A 202 6.62 3.23 -7.76
N VAL A 203 5.82 4.10 -7.13
CA VAL A 203 6.11 5.53 -7.11
C VAL A 203 7.13 5.84 -6.05
N ARG A 204 8.12 6.67 -6.40
CA ARG A 204 9.18 7.14 -5.50
C ARG A 204 9.33 8.66 -5.59
N ASN A 205 9.73 9.25 -4.50
CA ASN A 205 9.94 10.70 -4.45
C ASN A 205 11.09 11.11 -5.39
N LEU A 206 10.91 12.21 -6.09
CA LEU A 206 12.00 12.98 -6.66
C LEU A 206 12.58 13.83 -5.52
N LEU A 207 13.76 13.45 -5.01
CA LEU A 207 14.37 14.08 -3.84
C LEU A 207 15.09 15.39 -4.16
N GLY A 208 15.62 15.50 -5.36
CA GLY A 208 16.34 16.68 -5.77
C GLY A 208 16.78 16.67 -7.24
N LEU A 209 17.14 17.86 -7.70
CA LEU A 209 17.73 18.11 -9.01
C LEU A 209 19.11 18.73 -8.79
N ASP A 210 20.11 18.21 -9.47
CA ASP A 210 21.48 18.78 -9.51
C ASP A 210 21.75 19.39 -10.89
N PRO A 211 21.66 20.73 -11.03
CA PRO A 211 21.90 21.38 -12.30
C PRO A 211 23.36 21.34 -12.76
N GLU A 212 24.33 21.20 -11.84
CA GLU A 212 25.76 21.16 -12.18
C GLU A 212 26.13 19.77 -12.72
N ALA A 213 25.71 18.71 -12.03
CA ALA A 213 25.89 17.33 -12.50
C ALA A 213 24.87 16.95 -13.57
N ARG A 214 23.82 17.73 -13.80
CA ARG A 214 22.67 17.45 -14.67
C ARG A 214 21.99 16.12 -14.32
N ALA A 215 21.88 15.84 -13.02
CA ALA A 215 21.41 14.59 -12.45
C ALA A 215 20.11 14.77 -11.65
N ILE A 216 19.46 13.66 -11.34
CA ILE A 216 18.26 13.61 -10.50
C ILE A 216 18.48 12.64 -9.34
N ALA A 217 18.08 13.03 -8.11
CA ALA A 217 18.11 12.17 -6.94
C ALA A 217 16.69 11.64 -6.66
N ILE A 218 16.56 10.34 -6.44
CA ILE A 218 15.28 9.66 -6.22
C ILE A 218 15.24 8.96 -4.85
N GLY A 219 14.04 8.66 -4.36
CA GLY A 219 13.81 8.06 -3.05
C GLY A 219 13.91 6.52 -3.04
N ASP A 220 14.70 5.96 -3.94
CA ASP A 220 15.00 4.52 -3.99
C ASP A 220 16.38 4.29 -4.61
N ARG A 221 16.85 3.04 -4.56
CA ARG A 221 18.02 2.59 -5.30
C ARG A 221 17.57 1.98 -6.61
N VAL A 222 18.26 2.32 -7.67
CA VAL A 222 18.10 1.74 -9.01
C VAL A 222 19.45 1.31 -9.52
N GLU A 223 19.47 0.40 -10.48
CA GLU A 223 20.67 -0.12 -11.11
C GLU A 223 20.68 0.25 -12.59
N GLU A 224 21.87 0.21 -13.21
CA GLU A 224 21.97 0.36 -14.67
C GLU A 224 21.21 -0.76 -15.38
N GLY A 225 20.38 -0.39 -16.33
CA GLY A 225 19.45 -1.29 -17.03
C GLY A 225 18.03 -1.29 -16.46
N ASP A 226 17.80 -0.69 -15.30
CA ASP A 226 16.44 -0.49 -14.78
C ASP A 226 15.66 0.50 -15.64
N ALA A 227 14.36 0.34 -15.67
CA ALA A 227 13.47 1.29 -16.32
C ALA A 227 12.91 2.29 -15.29
N LEU A 228 12.83 3.55 -15.70
CA LEU A 228 12.29 4.65 -14.91
C LEU A 228 11.32 5.46 -15.76
N MET A 229 10.25 5.94 -15.17
CA MET A 229 9.27 6.82 -15.79
C MET A 229 8.99 8.00 -14.87
N PHE A 230 8.78 9.19 -15.43
CA PHE A 230 8.30 10.32 -14.64
C PHE A 230 6.80 10.23 -14.49
N CYS A 231 6.29 10.70 -13.35
CA CYS A 231 4.86 10.75 -13.09
C CYS A 231 4.50 11.96 -12.20
N ARG A 232 3.22 12.34 -12.25
CA ARG A 232 2.68 13.39 -11.37
C ARG A 232 1.48 12.88 -10.60
N ARG A 233 1.27 13.45 -9.43
CA ARG A 233 0.02 13.27 -8.69
C ARG A 233 -1.11 13.93 -9.47
N ASP A 234 -2.21 13.20 -9.66
CA ASP A 234 -3.35 13.63 -10.46
C ASP A 234 -4.64 13.10 -9.84
N GLN A 235 -5.52 14.00 -9.39
CA GLN A 235 -6.76 13.64 -8.71
C GLN A 235 -7.71 12.86 -9.63
N GLU A 236 -7.92 13.34 -10.87
CA GLU A 236 -8.86 12.71 -11.80
C GLU A 236 -8.41 11.30 -12.17
N ALA A 237 -7.09 11.13 -12.43
CA ALA A 237 -6.51 9.83 -12.69
C ALA A 237 -6.62 8.90 -11.47
N ALA A 238 -6.39 9.41 -10.26
CA ALA A 238 -6.52 8.63 -9.03
C ALA A 238 -7.96 8.14 -8.80
N GLU A 239 -8.97 9.01 -9.04
CA GLU A 239 -10.38 8.61 -8.95
C GLU A 239 -10.77 7.60 -10.04
N ALA A 240 -10.32 7.81 -11.27
CA ALA A 240 -10.59 6.90 -12.37
C ALA A 240 -9.95 5.52 -12.13
N ASP A 241 -8.72 5.49 -11.65
CA ASP A 241 -8.00 4.26 -11.36
C ASP A 241 -8.62 3.52 -10.16
N LEU A 242 -9.02 4.24 -9.10
CA LEU A 242 -9.75 3.66 -7.97
C LEU A 242 -11.04 2.98 -8.43
N ARG A 243 -11.85 3.67 -9.26
CA ARG A 243 -13.09 3.09 -9.82
C ARG A 243 -12.79 1.87 -10.69
N ARG A 244 -11.79 1.93 -11.56
CA ARG A 244 -11.36 0.81 -12.40
C ARG A 244 -11.01 -0.41 -11.55
N MET A 245 -10.18 -0.21 -10.53
CA MET A 245 -9.75 -1.27 -9.61
C MET A 245 -10.95 -1.91 -8.89
N ILE A 246 -11.88 -1.09 -8.34
CA ILE A 246 -13.05 -1.61 -7.63
C ILE A 246 -13.99 -2.38 -8.56
N HIS A 247 -14.22 -1.91 -9.79
CA HIS A 247 -15.01 -2.66 -10.78
C HIS A 247 -14.37 -4.01 -11.12
N GLY A 248 -13.05 -4.04 -11.35
CA GLY A 248 -12.34 -5.30 -11.57
C GLY A 248 -12.38 -6.24 -10.36
N LEU A 249 -12.37 -5.72 -9.13
CA LEU A 249 -12.58 -6.51 -7.93
C LEU A 249 -14.01 -7.07 -7.87
N LYS A 250 -15.02 -6.24 -8.15
CA LYS A 250 -16.44 -6.63 -8.12
C LYS A 250 -16.75 -7.77 -9.10
N GLU A 251 -16.09 -7.78 -10.25
CA GLU A 251 -16.23 -8.86 -11.25
C GLU A 251 -15.64 -10.19 -10.75
N ARG A 252 -14.55 -10.15 -10.00
CA ARG A 252 -13.84 -11.31 -9.45
C ARG A 252 -14.40 -11.77 -8.11
N ALA A 253 -14.92 -10.86 -7.31
CA ALA A 253 -15.45 -11.11 -5.97
C ALA A 253 -16.97 -11.35 -6.03
N LEU A 254 -17.38 -12.60 -6.22
CA LEU A 254 -18.80 -12.93 -6.45
C LEU A 254 -19.71 -12.65 -5.24
N ARG A 255 -19.20 -12.77 -4.01
CA ARG A 255 -19.99 -12.52 -2.77
C ARG A 255 -19.09 -11.93 -1.67
N PRO A 256 -18.72 -10.64 -1.77
CA PRO A 256 -17.94 -10.00 -0.72
C PRO A 256 -18.79 -9.82 0.54
N CYS A 257 -18.23 -10.12 1.70
CA CYS A 257 -18.88 -9.97 3.02
C CYS A 257 -18.25 -8.91 3.90
N GLY A 258 -17.12 -8.34 3.50
CA GLY A 258 -16.41 -7.27 4.18
C GLY A 258 -15.08 -6.98 3.51
N GLY A 259 -14.36 -5.96 3.98
CA GLY A 259 -13.07 -5.64 3.38
C GLY A 259 -12.15 -4.79 4.25
N LEU A 260 -10.90 -4.70 3.79
CA LEU A 260 -9.88 -3.82 4.36
C LEU A 260 -9.40 -2.86 3.29
N TYR A 261 -9.23 -1.59 3.64
CA TYR A 261 -8.68 -0.59 2.75
C TYR A 261 -7.50 0.13 3.39
N PHE A 262 -6.32 -0.02 2.80
CA PHE A 262 -5.10 0.66 3.20
C PHE A 262 -4.76 1.69 2.15
N SER A 263 -4.72 2.97 2.51
CA SER A 263 -4.44 4.06 1.59
C SER A 263 -3.24 4.87 2.06
N CYS A 264 -2.50 5.43 1.12
CA CYS A 264 -1.39 6.30 1.43
C CYS A 264 -1.87 7.58 2.11
N LEU A 265 -1.15 8.01 3.14
CA LEU A 265 -1.41 9.28 3.81
C LEU A 265 -1.38 10.48 2.84
N ALA A 266 -0.60 10.36 1.75
CA ALA A 266 -0.54 11.36 0.70
C ALA A 266 -1.76 11.35 -0.22
N ARG A 267 -2.65 10.36 -0.16
CA ARG A 267 -3.92 10.32 -0.88
C ARG A 267 -4.95 11.17 -0.13
N GLY A 268 -5.90 10.58 0.54
CA GLY A 268 -6.88 11.26 1.39
C GLY A 268 -7.35 12.63 0.89
N PRO A 269 -7.67 13.57 1.80
CA PRO A 269 -8.15 14.91 1.42
C PRO A 269 -7.15 15.73 0.60
N GLY A 270 -5.85 15.48 0.77
CA GLY A 270 -4.79 16.19 0.04
C GLY A 270 -4.70 15.84 -1.44
N MET A 271 -5.20 14.68 -1.85
CA MET A 271 -5.26 14.25 -3.25
C MET A 271 -6.69 14.38 -3.80
N PHE A 272 -7.69 13.95 -3.05
CA PHE A 272 -9.06 13.83 -3.50
C PHE A 272 -9.90 15.10 -3.25
N GLY A 273 -9.30 16.14 -2.67
CA GLY A 273 -9.89 17.47 -2.48
C GLY A 273 -10.86 17.59 -1.31
N GLU A 274 -11.44 16.49 -0.85
CA GLU A 274 -12.36 16.45 0.29
C GLU A 274 -12.20 15.18 1.12
N GLU A 275 -12.52 15.27 2.40
CA GLU A 275 -12.53 14.13 3.32
C GLU A 275 -13.69 13.18 2.99
N GLY A 276 -13.43 11.88 3.04
CA GLY A 276 -14.42 10.84 2.76
C GLY A 276 -14.55 10.45 1.29
N ARG A 277 -13.83 11.10 0.38
CA ARG A 277 -14.00 10.90 -1.06
C ARG A 277 -13.64 9.49 -1.52
N GLU A 278 -12.52 8.93 -1.06
CA GLU A 278 -12.13 7.57 -1.44
C GLU A 278 -13.16 6.56 -0.96
N MET A 279 -13.56 6.65 0.31
CA MET A 279 -14.55 5.73 0.88
C MET A 279 -15.95 5.90 0.27
N ALA A 280 -16.32 7.11 -0.15
CA ALA A 280 -17.55 7.34 -0.88
C ALA A 280 -17.52 6.66 -2.26
N ILE A 281 -16.41 6.75 -3.00
CA ILE A 281 -16.23 6.06 -4.28
C ILE A 281 -16.32 4.53 -4.11
N ILE A 282 -15.72 3.99 -3.06
CA ILE A 282 -15.78 2.56 -2.76
C ILE A 282 -17.22 2.14 -2.46
N GLN A 283 -17.94 2.91 -1.63
CA GLN A 283 -19.33 2.64 -1.29
C GLN A 283 -20.27 2.76 -2.49
N ASP A 284 -20.08 3.74 -3.35
CA ASP A 284 -20.87 3.92 -4.60
C ASP A 284 -20.85 2.65 -5.47
N VAL A 285 -19.73 1.95 -5.54
CA VAL A 285 -19.57 0.77 -6.40
C VAL A 285 -19.94 -0.53 -5.67
N LEU A 286 -19.53 -0.70 -4.41
CA LEU A 286 -19.71 -1.93 -3.66
C LEU A 286 -20.97 -1.95 -2.78
N GLY A 287 -21.62 -0.78 -2.55
CA GLY A 287 -22.73 -0.65 -1.61
C GLY A 287 -22.27 -0.61 -0.16
N ASP A 288 -23.18 -0.90 0.78
CA ASP A 288 -22.95 -0.83 2.22
C ASP A 288 -22.15 -2.04 2.76
N LEU A 289 -21.08 -2.39 2.07
CA LEU A 289 -20.17 -3.45 2.51
C LEU A 289 -19.33 -2.95 3.71
N PRO A 290 -19.25 -3.72 4.83
CA PRO A 290 -18.37 -3.35 5.94
C PRO A 290 -16.92 -3.29 5.51
N ILE A 291 -16.33 -2.09 5.52
CA ILE A 291 -14.92 -1.87 5.17
C ILE A 291 -14.30 -1.01 6.25
N ILE A 292 -13.12 -1.42 6.72
CA ILE A 292 -12.28 -0.62 7.61
C ILE A 292 -10.85 -0.53 7.08
N GLY A 293 -10.09 0.42 7.60
CA GLY A 293 -8.67 0.56 7.28
C GLY A 293 -8.07 1.82 7.83
N PHE A 294 -6.91 2.18 7.32
CA PHE A 294 -6.21 3.39 7.74
C PHE A 294 -5.37 3.97 6.61
N PHE A 295 -4.99 5.24 6.80
CA PHE A 295 -4.05 5.94 5.93
C PHE A 295 -2.64 5.79 6.50
N GLY A 296 -1.79 5.08 5.77
CA GLY A 296 -0.45 4.68 6.17
C GLY A 296 0.68 5.50 5.53
N ASN A 297 1.90 5.28 6.04
CA ASN A 297 3.14 5.81 5.45
C ASN A 297 3.68 4.95 4.29
N GLY A 298 2.85 4.12 3.71
CA GLY A 298 3.12 3.18 2.64
C GLY A 298 2.18 1.98 2.74
N GLU A 299 1.86 1.40 1.61
CA GLU A 299 0.94 0.28 1.47
C GLU A 299 1.69 -0.99 1.11
N ILE A 300 1.35 -2.09 1.77
CA ILE A 300 1.93 -3.40 1.51
C ILE A 300 0.96 -4.20 0.65
N SER A 301 1.45 -4.67 -0.49
CA SER A 301 0.71 -5.59 -1.36
C SER A 301 1.65 -6.64 -1.90
N PHE A 302 1.30 -7.90 -1.70
CA PHE A 302 2.10 -9.08 -1.97
C PHE A 302 3.44 -9.04 -1.21
N ASP A 303 4.56 -8.83 -1.88
CA ASP A 303 5.92 -8.85 -1.32
C ASP A 303 6.60 -7.48 -1.34
N ARG A 304 5.83 -6.40 -1.57
CA ARG A 304 6.37 -5.05 -1.83
C ARG A 304 5.69 -3.97 -1.01
N LEU A 305 6.49 -2.92 -0.79
CA LEU A 305 6.04 -1.65 -0.23
C LEU A 305 5.79 -0.64 -1.35
N TYR A 306 4.56 -0.17 -1.42
CA TYR A 306 4.12 0.88 -2.35
C TYR A 306 3.99 2.22 -1.63
N ALA A 307 3.93 3.28 -2.42
CA ALA A 307 3.62 4.64 -1.97
C ALA A 307 2.67 5.30 -2.97
N TYR A 308 1.85 6.23 -2.48
CA TYR A 308 0.84 6.93 -3.27
C TYR A 308 -0.26 6.02 -3.83
N THR A 309 -0.45 4.85 -3.22
CA THR A 309 -1.38 3.82 -3.65
C THR A 309 -2.52 3.62 -2.65
N GLY A 310 -3.48 2.79 -3.02
CA GLY A 310 -4.47 2.23 -2.12
C GLY A 310 -4.60 0.73 -2.39
N VAL A 311 -4.70 -0.07 -1.34
CA VAL A 311 -4.88 -1.53 -1.41
C VAL A 311 -6.23 -1.89 -0.82
N LEU A 312 -7.13 -2.40 -1.64
CA LEU A 312 -8.44 -2.89 -1.21
C LEU A 312 -8.46 -4.42 -1.25
N THR A 313 -8.77 -5.02 -0.13
CA THR A 313 -8.98 -6.45 0.00
C THR A 313 -10.42 -6.72 0.38
N LEU A 314 -11.10 -7.59 -0.36
CA LEU A 314 -12.44 -8.06 -0.07
C LEU A 314 -12.38 -9.50 0.45
N PHE A 315 -13.02 -9.75 1.57
CA PHE A 315 -13.26 -11.09 2.09
C PHE A 315 -14.51 -11.66 1.42
N LEU A 316 -14.41 -12.90 0.95
CA LEU A 316 -15.49 -13.58 0.25
C LEU A 316 -16.18 -14.58 1.16
N GLU A 317 -17.49 -14.73 0.98
CA GLU A 317 -18.22 -15.83 1.63
C GLU A 317 -17.70 -17.18 1.10
N PRO A 318 -17.58 -18.19 1.97
CA PRO A 318 -17.27 -19.54 1.51
C PRO A 318 -18.30 -20.00 0.49
N ASP A 319 -17.86 -20.78 -0.52
CA ASP A 319 -18.80 -21.40 -1.43
C ASP A 319 -19.79 -22.25 -0.65
N PRO A 320 -21.11 -22.11 -0.90
CA PRO A 320 -22.06 -23.05 -0.38
C PRO A 320 -21.82 -24.39 -1.08
N GLY A 321 -21.13 -25.33 -0.37
CA GLY A 321 -20.85 -26.67 -0.85
C GLY A 321 -22.08 -27.42 -1.36
#